data_0bb0973e90b2b1dc870d943c9e0d4e9f
#
_entry.id   0bb0973e90b2b1dc870d943c9e0d4e9f
#
_cell.length_a   1.000
_cell.length_b   1.000
_cell.length_c   1.000
_cell.angle_alpha   90.00
_cell.angle_beta   90.00
_cell.angle_gamma   90.00
#
_symmetry.space_group_name_H-M   'P 1'
#
loop_
_entity.id
_entity.type
_entity.pdbx_description
1 polymer ?
#
loop_
_entity_poly.entity_id
_entity_poly.type
_entity_poly.pdbx_seq_one_letter_code
_entity_poly.pdbx_strand_id
1 'polypeptide(L)'
;MSDHFQPAARLLTPFSPPPRLLMGPGPITVDPRVLRAMSAQLVGQYDPAMTQCMNDTMALYRSVFKTENQWTLLIDGTSRAGIEAVLISLLEPGDKVLVPIFGRFGHLLCEIAERCGAQVHRIEKTWGDVFSAEEIEAAIKNVQPKLLAIVQGDTSTTMLQPLQHLGEMCERYGVLFYSDATASIGGNPFLTDDWKLDAVSVGLQKCLCGPSGSAPITLSDKAVKTICKRRHIEAGIRNEHHKDGSGLRIASNYFDLGMIMDYWGEERLNHHTEATTMLYGARECARILLEEGVDNAIERHRIHGRAMTEGLAAMNMKLFGDQSHKMHNVVGVYIPDGVAGEAVRGSMLNDFGIEIGTSFGPLHGKIWRVGTMGYNARKDAVLQTLVALEAVLRRQGHGMTANAGVDRALDIYSEEGL
;
A
#
# COMPACT_ATOMS: atom_id res chain seq x y z
N MET A 1 0.72 -45.26 24.57
CA MET A 1 1.22 -43.93 24.22
C MET A 1 0.01 -43.12 23.83
N SER A 2 -0.18 -41.98 24.48
CA SER A 2 -1.45 -41.27 24.53
C SER A 2 -1.80 -40.58 23.22
N ASP A 3 -3.04 -40.74 22.75
CA ASP A 3 -3.68 -40.06 21.62
C ASP A 3 -3.76 -38.51 21.76
N HIS A 4 -3.02 -37.92 22.71
CA HIS A 4 -3.10 -36.50 23.04
C HIS A 4 -2.54 -35.54 21.97
N PHE A 5 -1.84 -36.05 20.95
CA PHE A 5 -1.25 -35.26 19.87
C PHE A 5 -1.92 -35.48 18.50
N GLN A 6 -3.02 -36.26 18.46
CA GLN A 6 -3.77 -36.42 17.21
C GLN A 6 -4.64 -35.17 16.96
N PRO A 7 -4.46 -34.47 15.82
CA PRO A 7 -5.32 -33.33 15.50
C PRO A 7 -6.76 -33.78 15.25
N ALA A 8 -7.74 -32.93 15.57
CA ALA A 8 -9.13 -33.20 15.25
C ALA A 8 -9.30 -33.46 13.73
N ALA A 9 -10.12 -34.42 13.35
CA ALA A 9 -10.30 -34.84 11.95
C ALA A 9 -10.59 -33.66 10.97
N ARG A 10 -11.34 -32.65 11.45
CA ARG A 10 -11.60 -31.43 10.66
C ARG A 10 -10.34 -30.66 10.24
N LEU A 11 -9.24 -30.76 11.00
CA LEU A 11 -7.98 -30.08 10.71
C LEU A 11 -7.17 -30.79 9.62
N LEU A 12 -7.51 -32.03 9.31
CA LEU A 12 -6.90 -32.83 8.24
C LEU A 12 -7.60 -32.62 6.89
N THR A 13 -8.73 -31.91 6.87
CA THR A 13 -9.44 -31.54 5.65
C THR A 13 -8.76 -30.31 5.02
N PRO A 14 -8.48 -30.30 3.71
CA PRO A 14 -7.93 -29.11 3.04
C PRO A 14 -8.82 -27.88 3.28
N PHE A 15 -8.18 -26.74 3.59
CA PHE A 15 -8.90 -25.49 3.76
C PHE A 15 -9.38 -24.98 2.41
N SER A 16 -10.69 -24.79 2.23
CA SER A 16 -11.31 -24.21 1.04
C SER A 16 -12.05 -22.93 1.45
N PRO A 17 -11.46 -21.75 1.23
CA PRO A 17 -12.12 -20.50 1.58
C PRO A 17 -13.36 -20.27 0.70
N PRO A 18 -14.45 -19.70 1.25
CA PRO A 18 -15.59 -19.32 0.44
C PRO A 18 -15.19 -18.19 -0.54
N PRO A 19 -15.78 -18.15 -1.75
CA PRO A 19 -15.54 -17.06 -2.68
C PRO A 19 -16.07 -15.75 -2.08
N ARG A 20 -15.27 -14.69 -2.17
CA ARG A 20 -15.61 -13.36 -1.67
C ARG A 20 -15.19 -12.29 -2.67
N LEU A 21 -16.01 -11.25 -2.81
CA LEU A 21 -15.66 -10.02 -3.50
C LEU A 21 -15.21 -8.99 -2.47
N LEU A 22 -13.90 -8.69 -2.44
CA LEU A 22 -13.28 -7.85 -1.41
C LEU A 22 -13.34 -6.37 -1.81
N MET A 23 -14.49 -5.74 -1.61
CA MET A 23 -14.76 -4.33 -1.94
C MET A 23 -14.47 -3.38 -0.76
N GLY A 24 -13.55 -3.77 0.12
CA GLY A 24 -13.04 -2.93 1.19
C GLY A 24 -11.79 -2.14 0.79
N PRO A 25 -11.16 -1.43 1.74
CA PRO A 25 -9.96 -0.62 1.51
C PRO A 25 -8.67 -1.45 1.38
N GLY A 26 -8.78 -2.72 1.11
CA GLY A 26 -7.71 -3.73 1.04
C GLY A 26 -7.59 -4.54 2.34
N PRO A 27 -7.23 -5.84 2.22
CA PRO A 27 -6.81 -6.51 0.97
C PRO A 27 -7.93 -6.59 -0.07
N ILE A 28 -7.55 -6.90 -1.30
CA ILE A 28 -8.44 -7.00 -2.47
C ILE A 28 -8.54 -8.46 -2.95
N THR A 29 -9.50 -8.72 -3.84
CA THR A 29 -9.53 -9.98 -4.61
C THR A 29 -8.30 -10.02 -5.51
N VAL A 30 -7.45 -11.03 -5.34
CA VAL A 30 -6.21 -11.17 -6.11
C VAL A 30 -6.51 -11.52 -7.56
N ASP A 31 -5.76 -10.94 -8.50
CA ASP A 31 -5.86 -11.31 -9.91
C ASP A 31 -5.55 -12.81 -10.10
N PRO A 32 -6.40 -13.57 -10.78
CA PRO A 32 -6.18 -15.00 -10.99
C PRO A 32 -4.85 -15.34 -11.70
N ARG A 33 -4.31 -14.41 -12.50
CA ARG A 33 -2.99 -14.56 -13.15
C ARG A 33 -1.87 -14.58 -12.11
N VAL A 34 -1.97 -13.74 -11.08
CA VAL A 34 -1.01 -13.70 -9.97
C VAL A 34 -1.06 -15.00 -9.17
N LEU A 35 -2.27 -15.48 -8.81
CA LEU A 35 -2.41 -16.77 -8.10
C LEU A 35 -1.81 -17.93 -8.90
N ARG A 36 -2.00 -17.94 -10.20
CA ARG A 36 -1.43 -18.94 -11.10
C ARG A 36 0.09 -18.88 -11.15
N ALA A 37 0.68 -17.68 -11.20
CA ALA A 37 2.14 -17.52 -11.14
C ALA A 37 2.71 -18.03 -9.81
N MET A 38 2.02 -17.79 -8.70
CA MET A 38 2.43 -18.25 -7.37
C MET A 38 2.37 -19.77 -7.21
N SER A 39 1.62 -20.49 -8.03
CA SER A 39 1.56 -21.96 -8.02
C SER A 39 2.64 -22.65 -8.88
N ALA A 40 3.56 -21.87 -9.46
CA ALA A 40 4.65 -22.42 -10.25
C ALA A 40 5.66 -23.19 -9.38
N GLN A 41 6.37 -24.15 -10.01
CA GLN A 41 7.44 -24.90 -9.34
C GLN A 41 8.55 -23.95 -8.87
N LEU A 42 9.05 -24.18 -7.66
CA LEU A 42 10.15 -23.39 -7.10
C LEU A 42 11.48 -23.77 -7.79
N VAL A 43 12.34 -22.77 -7.94
CA VAL A 43 13.75 -22.96 -8.31
C VAL A 43 14.65 -22.62 -7.12
N GLY A 44 15.86 -23.16 -7.10
CA GLY A 44 16.82 -22.95 -6.02
C GLY A 44 17.37 -21.51 -6.01
N GLN A 45 17.81 -21.05 -4.85
CA GLN A 45 18.33 -19.69 -4.65
C GLN A 45 19.53 -19.35 -5.54
N TYR A 46 20.36 -20.34 -5.87
CA TYR A 46 21.56 -20.18 -6.72
C TYR A 46 21.30 -20.53 -8.19
N ASP A 47 20.05 -20.85 -8.55
CA ASP A 47 19.67 -21.13 -9.93
C ASP A 47 19.75 -19.85 -10.77
N PRO A 48 20.35 -19.89 -11.97
CA PRO A 48 20.34 -18.74 -12.89
C PRO A 48 18.95 -18.18 -13.18
N ALA A 49 17.92 -19.04 -13.20
CA ALA A 49 16.54 -18.61 -13.37
C ALA A 49 16.01 -17.77 -12.20
N MET A 50 16.47 -18.04 -10.96
CA MET A 50 16.19 -17.20 -9.79
C MET A 50 16.82 -15.81 -9.95
N THR A 51 18.12 -15.77 -10.30
CA THR A 51 18.82 -14.52 -10.56
C THR A 51 18.14 -13.70 -11.65
N GLN A 52 17.73 -14.33 -12.74
CA GLN A 52 16.98 -13.67 -13.81
C GLN A 52 15.62 -13.14 -13.31
N CYS A 53 14.88 -13.94 -12.54
CA CYS A 53 13.60 -13.53 -11.97
C CYS A 53 13.74 -12.30 -11.06
N MET A 54 14.77 -12.26 -10.21
CA MET A 54 15.07 -11.10 -9.36
C MET A 54 15.42 -9.86 -10.19
N ASN A 55 16.29 -9.99 -11.18
CA ASN A 55 16.67 -8.88 -12.06
C ASN A 55 15.49 -8.34 -12.86
N ASP A 56 14.66 -9.22 -13.43
CA ASP A 56 13.43 -8.84 -14.12
C ASP A 56 12.48 -8.08 -13.18
N THR A 57 12.36 -8.56 -11.95
CA THR A 57 11.49 -7.94 -10.94
C THR A 57 11.96 -6.53 -10.60
N MET A 58 13.27 -6.32 -10.42
CA MET A 58 13.83 -4.98 -10.23
C MET A 58 13.52 -4.06 -11.43
N ALA A 59 13.70 -4.56 -12.65
CA ALA A 59 13.43 -3.79 -13.87
C ALA A 59 11.96 -3.41 -14.01
N LEU A 60 11.05 -4.37 -13.78
CA LEU A 60 9.60 -4.14 -13.83
C LEU A 60 9.17 -3.10 -12.79
N TYR A 61 9.65 -3.21 -11.54
CA TYR A 61 9.27 -2.26 -10.50
C TYR A 61 9.87 -0.88 -10.70
N ARG A 62 11.03 -0.70 -11.34
CA ARG A 62 11.48 0.63 -11.76
C ARG A 62 10.42 1.31 -12.64
N SER A 63 9.87 0.60 -13.60
CA SER A 63 8.81 1.13 -14.47
C SER A 63 7.51 1.40 -13.70
N VAL A 64 7.13 0.55 -12.73
CA VAL A 64 5.95 0.76 -11.87
C VAL A 64 6.10 2.00 -11.00
N PHE A 65 7.28 2.22 -10.43
CA PHE A 65 7.60 3.41 -9.62
C PHE A 65 7.85 4.66 -10.46
N LYS A 66 7.99 4.53 -11.78
CA LYS A 66 8.44 5.62 -12.69
C LYS A 66 9.76 6.22 -12.19
N THR A 67 10.81 5.40 -12.12
CA THR A 67 12.12 5.77 -11.59
C THR A 67 13.27 5.07 -12.32
N GLU A 68 14.42 5.76 -12.37
CA GLU A 68 15.69 5.20 -12.80
C GLU A 68 16.54 4.66 -11.63
N ASN A 69 16.02 4.67 -10.41
CA ASN A 69 16.71 4.20 -9.22
C ASN A 69 17.21 2.76 -9.39
N GLN A 70 18.52 2.55 -9.28
CA GLN A 70 19.12 1.23 -9.38
C GLN A 70 18.55 0.27 -8.32
N TRP A 71 18.40 0.76 -7.08
CA TRP A 71 17.94 -0.04 -5.95
C TRP A 71 16.42 0.03 -5.81
N THR A 72 15.77 -0.68 -6.72
CA THR A 72 14.34 -0.96 -6.71
C THR A 72 14.18 -2.46 -6.56
N LEU A 73 13.71 -2.93 -5.39
CA LEU A 73 13.74 -4.34 -5.00
C LEU A 73 12.54 -4.70 -4.09
N LEU A 74 12.47 -5.94 -3.66
CA LEU A 74 11.42 -6.42 -2.77
C LEU A 74 11.96 -6.64 -1.35
N ILE A 75 11.11 -6.37 -0.36
CA ILE A 75 11.30 -6.81 1.02
C ILE A 75 10.32 -7.95 1.28
N ASP A 76 10.80 -9.07 1.78
CA ASP A 76 9.96 -10.17 2.19
C ASP A 76 9.15 -9.79 3.43
N GLY A 77 7.85 -9.92 3.30
CA GLY A 77 6.90 -9.52 4.32
C GLY A 77 5.79 -8.63 3.79
N THR A 78 4.89 -8.21 4.67
CA THR A 78 3.80 -7.31 4.27
C THR A 78 4.32 -5.90 4.01
N SER A 79 3.47 -4.99 3.49
CA SER A 79 3.85 -3.58 3.28
C SER A 79 4.53 -2.92 4.50
N ARG A 80 4.18 -3.34 5.72
CA ARG A 80 4.86 -2.86 6.94
C ARG A 80 6.34 -3.23 6.99
N ALA A 81 6.72 -4.38 6.45
CA ALA A 81 8.12 -4.77 6.37
C ALA A 81 8.93 -3.79 5.52
N GLY A 82 8.38 -3.37 4.36
CA GLY A 82 8.99 -2.33 3.53
C GLY A 82 9.12 -0.98 4.24
N ILE A 83 8.06 -0.55 4.94
CA ILE A 83 8.08 0.70 5.73
C ILE A 83 9.17 0.63 6.81
N GLU A 84 9.20 -0.46 7.57
CA GLU A 84 10.16 -0.64 8.66
C GLU A 84 11.60 -0.75 8.13
N ALA A 85 11.84 -1.49 7.05
CA ALA A 85 13.16 -1.62 6.42
C ALA A 85 13.70 -0.26 5.96
N VAL A 86 12.87 0.57 5.34
CA VAL A 86 13.27 1.91 4.90
C VAL A 86 13.59 2.79 6.12
N LEU A 87 12.70 2.86 7.10
CA LEU A 87 12.88 3.76 8.25
C LEU A 87 14.07 3.34 9.13
N ILE A 88 14.22 2.05 9.46
CA ILE A 88 15.34 1.57 10.31
C ILE A 88 16.69 1.75 9.62
N SER A 89 16.70 1.71 8.27
CA SER A 89 17.94 1.85 7.51
C SER A 89 18.34 3.31 7.27
N LEU A 90 17.37 4.23 7.20
CA LEU A 90 17.64 5.68 7.02
C LEU A 90 17.89 6.41 8.33
N LEU A 91 17.30 5.92 9.44
CA LEU A 91 17.30 6.62 10.73
C LEU A 91 18.33 6.04 11.69
N GLU A 92 19.00 6.93 12.43
CA GLU A 92 19.81 6.63 13.59
C GLU A 92 19.14 7.17 14.84
N PRO A 93 19.41 6.62 16.03
CA PRO A 93 18.89 7.16 17.28
C PRO A 93 19.20 8.65 17.44
N GLY A 94 18.18 9.45 17.74
CA GLY A 94 18.28 10.90 17.89
C GLY A 94 18.03 11.71 16.62
N ASP A 95 17.93 11.09 15.44
CA ASP A 95 17.53 11.78 14.21
C ASP A 95 16.13 12.35 14.31
N LYS A 96 15.92 13.56 13.81
CA LYS A 96 14.60 14.19 13.76
C LYS A 96 13.84 13.74 12.53
N VAL A 97 12.60 13.32 12.71
CA VAL A 97 11.67 12.94 11.64
C VAL A 97 10.42 13.79 11.71
N LEU A 98 10.03 14.40 10.61
CA LEU A 98 8.75 15.09 10.48
C LEU A 98 7.71 14.14 9.86
N VAL A 99 6.56 13.99 10.53
CA VAL A 99 5.45 13.14 10.05
C VAL A 99 4.16 13.94 10.01
N PRO A 100 3.65 14.30 8.83
CA PRO A 100 2.31 14.81 8.64
C PRO A 100 1.27 13.69 8.81
N ILE A 101 0.30 13.89 9.72
CA ILE A 101 -0.72 12.90 10.08
C ILE A 101 -2.10 13.42 9.70
N PHE A 102 -2.75 12.74 8.78
CA PHE A 102 -4.14 13.00 8.36
C PHE A 102 -4.98 11.71 8.35
N GLY A 103 -4.45 10.63 8.94
CA GLY A 103 -5.08 9.34 9.10
C GLY A 103 -4.22 8.38 9.92
N ARG A 104 -4.69 7.15 10.04
CA ARG A 104 -4.05 6.10 10.86
C ARG A 104 -2.61 5.78 10.44
N PHE A 105 -2.33 5.81 9.13
CA PHE A 105 -1.03 5.34 8.66
C PHE A 105 0.09 6.36 8.90
N GLY A 106 -0.24 7.65 9.06
CA GLY A 106 0.70 8.62 9.62
C GLY A 106 1.12 8.28 11.05
N HIS A 107 0.19 7.87 11.92
CA HIS A 107 0.52 7.38 13.26
C HIS A 107 1.38 6.11 13.21
N LEU A 108 1.17 5.21 12.22
CA LEU A 108 2.02 4.04 12.04
C LEU A 108 3.47 4.42 11.71
N LEU A 109 3.69 5.42 10.86
CA LEU A 109 5.03 5.93 10.57
C LEU A 109 5.71 6.46 11.85
N CYS A 110 4.97 7.18 12.70
CA CYS A 110 5.48 7.66 14.00
C CYS A 110 5.93 6.49 14.89
N GLU A 111 5.08 5.49 15.06
CA GLU A 111 5.36 4.30 15.88
C GLU A 111 6.63 3.56 15.43
N ILE A 112 6.84 3.43 14.14
CA ILE A 112 8.03 2.76 13.59
C ILE A 112 9.26 3.66 13.78
N ALA A 113 9.17 4.95 13.46
CA ALA A 113 10.28 5.88 13.60
C ALA A 113 10.74 6.03 15.08
N GLU A 114 9.82 6.04 16.03
CA GLU A 114 10.13 6.04 17.47
C GLU A 114 10.88 4.77 17.89
N ARG A 115 10.50 3.60 17.37
CA ARG A 115 11.20 2.34 17.62
C ARG A 115 12.60 2.31 17.02
N CYS A 116 12.85 3.08 15.95
CA CYS A 116 14.20 3.31 15.43
C CYS A 116 15.02 4.24 16.32
N GLY A 117 14.45 4.79 17.40
CA GLY A 117 15.10 5.74 18.29
C GLY A 117 15.07 7.20 17.81
N ALA A 118 14.30 7.50 16.78
CA ALA A 118 14.20 8.85 16.23
C ALA A 118 13.35 9.78 17.11
N GLN A 119 13.63 11.09 17.03
CA GLN A 119 12.81 12.16 17.60
C GLN A 119 11.70 12.52 16.61
N VAL A 120 10.50 12.03 16.85
CA VAL A 120 9.37 12.22 15.93
C VAL A 120 8.63 13.52 16.21
N HIS A 121 8.60 14.40 15.22
CA HIS A 121 7.82 15.64 15.20
C HIS A 121 6.56 15.44 14.36
N ARG A 122 5.41 15.61 14.97
CA ARG A 122 4.09 15.40 14.36
C ARG A 122 3.46 16.74 14.00
N ILE A 123 2.85 16.81 12.84
CA ILE A 123 1.82 17.80 12.50
C ILE A 123 0.55 17.05 12.15
N GLU A 124 -0.60 17.50 12.64
CA GLU A 124 -1.85 16.75 12.52
C GLU A 124 -2.94 17.60 11.85
N LYS A 125 -3.72 16.96 10.99
CA LYS A 125 -4.94 17.50 10.38
C LYS A 125 -6.16 16.75 10.89
N THR A 126 -7.30 17.41 10.83
CA THR A 126 -8.59 16.75 10.98
C THR A 126 -8.72 15.65 9.94
N TRP A 127 -9.15 14.46 10.36
CA TRP A 127 -9.35 13.34 9.44
C TRP A 127 -10.43 13.68 8.41
N GLY A 128 -10.07 13.69 7.15
CA GLY A 128 -10.86 14.13 6.01
C GLY A 128 -10.27 15.32 5.26
N ASP A 129 -9.19 15.93 5.81
CA ASP A 129 -8.41 16.98 5.17
C ASP A 129 -7.00 16.47 4.80
N VAL A 130 -6.25 17.29 4.05
CA VAL A 130 -4.83 17.06 3.70
C VAL A 130 -4.00 18.31 3.98
N PHE A 131 -2.68 18.19 3.99
CA PHE A 131 -1.76 19.32 4.19
C PHE A 131 -1.50 20.06 2.89
N SER A 132 -1.40 21.38 2.96
CA SER A 132 -0.81 22.18 1.88
C SER A 132 0.72 22.09 1.91
N ALA A 133 1.36 22.42 0.78
CA ALA A 133 2.82 22.46 0.69
C ALA A 133 3.43 23.48 1.67
N GLU A 134 2.77 24.64 1.84
CA GLU A 134 3.21 25.70 2.75
C GLU A 134 3.19 25.28 4.22
N GLU A 135 2.19 24.50 4.65
CA GLU A 135 2.12 23.98 6.01
C GLU A 135 3.28 23.01 6.29
N ILE A 136 3.59 22.14 5.32
CA ILE A 136 4.71 21.19 5.39
C ILE A 136 6.03 21.97 5.41
N GLU A 137 6.19 22.99 4.54
CA GLU A 137 7.39 23.82 4.50
C GLU A 137 7.63 24.56 5.82
N ALA A 138 6.59 25.14 6.40
CA ALA A 138 6.68 25.81 7.70
C ALA A 138 7.14 24.85 8.81
N ALA A 139 6.64 23.62 8.79
CA ALA A 139 7.06 22.57 9.72
C ALA A 139 8.51 22.15 9.50
N ILE A 140 8.96 21.97 8.25
CA ILE A 140 10.37 21.65 7.90
C ILE A 140 11.30 22.75 8.42
N LYS A 141 10.98 24.02 8.20
CA LYS A 141 11.79 25.16 8.69
C LYS A 141 11.93 25.18 10.20
N ASN A 142 10.84 24.88 10.92
CA ASN A 142 10.81 24.88 12.38
C ASN A 142 11.56 23.69 12.97
N VAL A 143 11.35 22.48 12.43
CA VAL A 143 11.89 21.22 12.97
C VAL A 143 13.31 20.96 12.50
N GLN A 144 13.63 21.31 11.25
CA GLN A 144 14.86 20.93 10.56
C GLN A 144 15.11 19.41 10.64
N PRO A 145 14.19 18.59 10.10
CA PRO A 145 14.27 17.13 10.20
C PRO A 145 15.32 16.57 9.26
N LYS A 146 15.85 15.39 9.59
CA LYS A 146 16.64 14.56 8.65
C LYS A 146 15.75 13.95 7.58
N LEU A 147 14.52 13.56 7.95
CA LEU A 147 13.57 12.86 7.10
C LEU A 147 12.17 13.47 7.22
N LEU A 148 11.54 13.75 6.09
CA LEU A 148 10.09 13.88 5.95
C LEU A 148 9.52 12.52 5.60
N ALA A 149 8.71 11.93 6.48
CA ALA A 149 8.04 10.65 6.25
C ALA A 149 6.52 10.89 6.13
N ILE A 150 5.92 10.58 4.96
CA ILE A 150 4.54 10.90 4.67
C ILE A 150 3.81 9.74 4.00
N VAL A 151 2.54 9.55 4.30
CA VAL A 151 1.65 8.66 3.57
C VAL A 151 1.08 9.42 2.38
N GLN A 152 1.06 8.86 1.17
CA GLN A 152 0.37 9.52 0.06
C GLN A 152 -1.14 9.24 0.12
N GLY A 153 -1.54 7.98 0.16
CA GLY A 153 -2.95 7.58 0.23
C GLY A 153 -3.28 6.92 1.56
N ASP A 154 -4.00 7.61 2.44
CA ASP A 154 -4.42 7.02 3.71
C ASP A 154 -5.83 6.42 3.59
N THR A 155 -5.89 5.08 3.52
CA THR A 155 -7.17 4.38 3.38
C THR A 155 -8.06 4.48 4.62
N SER A 156 -7.57 4.91 5.77
CA SER A 156 -8.42 5.12 6.95
C SER A 156 -9.33 6.34 6.80
N THR A 157 -8.87 7.33 6.04
CA THR A 157 -9.60 8.57 5.73
C THR A 157 -9.99 8.67 4.26
N THR A 158 -9.53 7.74 3.42
CA THR A 158 -9.74 7.74 1.97
C THR A 158 -9.21 9.01 1.26
N MET A 159 -8.23 9.68 1.89
CA MET A 159 -7.67 10.93 1.40
C MET A 159 -6.35 10.68 0.67
N LEU A 160 -6.11 11.48 -0.36
CA LEU A 160 -4.88 11.50 -1.15
C LEU A 160 -4.10 12.80 -0.87
N GLN A 161 -2.97 12.70 -0.21
CA GLN A 161 -2.08 13.82 0.07
C GLN A 161 -1.30 14.20 -1.21
N PRO A 162 -1.38 15.45 -1.68
CA PRO A 162 -0.53 15.94 -2.76
C PRO A 162 0.94 15.90 -2.37
N LEU A 163 1.79 15.33 -3.23
CA LEU A 163 3.25 15.24 -3.02
C LEU A 163 4.06 16.12 -3.99
N GLN A 164 3.41 16.66 -5.01
CA GLN A 164 4.04 17.56 -5.98
C GLN A 164 4.74 18.71 -5.23
N HIS A 165 5.92 19.10 -5.69
CA HIS A 165 6.74 20.18 -5.12
C HIS A 165 7.35 19.92 -3.72
N LEU A 166 6.94 18.87 -2.99
CA LEU A 166 7.53 18.56 -1.68
C LEU A 166 9.00 18.12 -1.80
N GLY A 167 9.35 17.39 -2.86
CA GLY A 167 10.73 16.96 -3.07
C GLY A 167 11.69 18.10 -3.35
N GLU A 168 11.30 19.11 -4.16
CA GLU A 168 12.10 20.31 -4.38
C GLU A 168 12.32 21.09 -3.07
N MET A 169 11.30 21.11 -2.24
CA MET A 169 11.36 21.68 -0.90
C MET A 169 12.34 20.89 -0.02
N CYS A 170 12.22 19.56 0.03
CA CYS A 170 13.12 18.69 0.80
C CYS A 170 14.59 18.87 0.35
N GLU A 171 14.85 18.94 -0.96
CA GLU A 171 16.18 19.23 -1.49
C GLU A 171 16.74 20.56 -0.97
N ARG A 172 15.92 21.62 -1.03
CA ARG A 172 16.30 22.99 -0.58
C ARG A 172 16.74 23.03 0.87
N TYR A 173 16.11 22.21 1.72
CA TYR A 173 16.43 22.14 3.15
C TYR A 173 17.33 20.97 3.55
N GLY A 174 17.82 20.18 2.59
CA GLY A 174 18.68 19.02 2.84
C GLY A 174 17.99 17.86 3.55
N VAL A 175 16.67 17.78 3.44
CA VAL A 175 15.83 16.75 4.06
C VAL A 175 15.73 15.54 3.13
N LEU A 176 15.72 14.31 3.68
CA LEU A 176 15.34 13.11 2.93
C LEU A 176 13.81 13.06 2.82
N PHE A 177 13.31 12.58 1.67
CA PHE A 177 11.88 12.49 1.41
C PHE A 177 11.44 11.04 1.19
N TYR A 178 10.67 10.51 2.13
CA TYR A 178 10.09 9.17 2.07
C TYR A 178 8.56 9.22 2.00
N SER A 179 7.98 8.40 1.13
CA SER A 179 6.53 8.19 1.09
C SER A 179 6.15 6.71 1.20
N ASP A 180 5.18 6.43 2.09
CA ASP A 180 4.37 5.22 2.02
C ASP A 180 3.30 5.39 0.94
N ALA A 181 3.48 4.72 -0.19
CA ALA A 181 2.55 4.71 -1.32
C ALA A 181 1.77 3.38 -1.43
N THR A 182 1.68 2.62 -0.34
CA THR A 182 1.06 1.28 -0.30
C THR A 182 -0.32 1.26 -0.95
N ALA A 183 -1.14 2.28 -0.71
CA ALA A 183 -2.52 2.28 -1.16
C ALA A 183 -2.76 3.13 -2.41
N SER A 184 -1.77 3.86 -2.90
CA SER A 184 -1.95 4.83 -3.98
C SER A 184 -1.31 4.41 -5.30
N ILE A 185 -0.13 3.80 -5.28
CA ILE A 185 0.58 3.45 -6.52
C ILE A 185 -0.23 2.48 -7.38
N GLY A 186 -0.27 2.73 -8.69
CA GLY A 186 -1.07 1.96 -9.65
C GLY A 186 -2.56 2.32 -9.67
N GLY A 187 -3.06 3.11 -8.71
CA GLY A 187 -4.46 3.56 -8.66
C GLY A 187 -4.62 5.08 -8.58
N ASN A 188 -3.54 5.80 -8.29
CA ASN A 188 -3.48 7.26 -8.27
C ASN A 188 -2.16 7.71 -8.88
N PRO A 189 -2.06 8.96 -9.38
CA PRO A 189 -0.80 9.49 -9.90
C PRO A 189 0.32 9.38 -8.87
N PHE A 190 1.48 8.86 -9.31
CA PHE A 190 2.69 8.75 -8.51
C PHE A 190 3.91 8.81 -9.42
N LEU A 191 4.81 9.78 -9.21
CA LEU A 191 5.96 10.07 -10.05
C LEU A 191 7.20 10.19 -9.17
N THR A 192 7.90 9.07 -8.93
CA THR A 192 9.00 9.01 -7.95
C THR A 192 10.10 10.03 -8.28
N ASP A 193 10.61 10.02 -9.50
CA ASP A 193 11.73 10.87 -9.90
C ASP A 193 11.30 12.33 -10.08
N ASP A 194 10.17 12.59 -10.75
CA ASP A 194 9.67 13.96 -10.96
C ASP A 194 9.35 14.66 -9.64
N TRP A 195 8.86 13.92 -8.66
CA TRP A 195 8.57 14.45 -7.32
C TRP A 195 9.74 14.30 -6.36
N LYS A 196 10.91 13.84 -6.85
CA LYS A 196 12.18 13.76 -6.13
C LYS A 196 12.09 13.04 -4.80
N LEU A 197 11.40 11.90 -4.77
CA LEU A 197 11.35 11.03 -3.61
C LEU A 197 12.67 10.31 -3.41
N ASP A 198 13.20 10.32 -2.19
CA ASP A 198 14.42 9.59 -1.83
C ASP A 198 14.16 8.12 -1.52
N ALA A 199 12.98 7.80 -0.99
CA ALA A 199 12.57 6.43 -0.76
C ALA A 199 11.05 6.29 -0.86
N VAL A 200 10.58 5.15 -1.38
CA VAL A 200 9.16 4.80 -1.47
C VAL A 200 8.98 3.34 -1.09
N SER A 201 7.93 3.03 -0.35
CA SER A 201 7.50 1.65 -0.11
C SER A 201 6.05 1.43 -0.51
N VAL A 202 5.73 0.22 -0.97
CA VAL A 202 4.37 -0.15 -1.41
C VAL A 202 4.01 -1.56 -0.93
N GLY A 203 2.79 -2.00 -1.20
CA GLY A 203 2.33 -3.36 -0.91
C GLY A 203 1.45 -3.90 -2.01
N LEU A 204 1.51 -5.20 -2.26
CA LEU A 204 0.81 -5.85 -3.38
C LEU A 204 -0.72 -5.89 -3.21
N GLN A 205 -1.21 -5.87 -1.95
CA GLN A 205 -2.61 -6.12 -1.58
C GLN A 205 -3.58 -4.95 -1.86
N LYS A 206 -3.14 -3.98 -2.63
CA LYS A 206 -3.90 -2.79 -3.05
C LYS A 206 -4.00 -2.75 -4.57
N CYS A 207 -3.66 -1.63 -5.18
CA CYS A 207 -3.81 -1.46 -6.63
C CYS A 207 -2.84 -2.32 -7.48
N LEU A 208 -1.83 -2.94 -6.87
CA LEU A 208 -0.93 -3.89 -7.54
C LEU A 208 -1.52 -5.30 -7.74
N CYS A 209 -2.77 -5.53 -7.33
CA CYS A 209 -3.56 -6.73 -7.63
C CYS A 209 -3.06 -8.06 -7.03
N GLY A 210 -2.11 -8.04 -6.08
CA GLY A 210 -1.50 -9.22 -5.49
C GLY A 210 -1.95 -9.51 -4.05
N PRO A 211 -1.49 -10.62 -3.48
CA PRO A 211 -1.66 -10.90 -2.07
C PRO A 211 -0.67 -10.08 -1.23
N SER A 212 -0.97 -9.92 0.07
CA SER A 212 -0.01 -9.40 1.03
C SER A 212 1.12 -10.41 1.28
N GLY A 213 2.36 -9.97 1.39
CA GLY A 213 3.50 -10.86 1.69
C GLY A 213 4.81 -10.47 0.98
N SER A 214 4.78 -9.43 0.13
CA SER A 214 5.95 -8.80 -0.44
C SER A 214 5.75 -7.29 -0.50
N ALA A 215 6.80 -6.53 -0.23
CA ALA A 215 6.79 -5.07 -0.20
C ALA A 215 7.86 -4.51 -1.15
N PRO A 216 7.48 -4.11 -2.37
CA PRO A 216 8.38 -3.37 -3.26
C PRO A 216 8.82 -2.04 -2.64
N ILE A 217 10.11 -1.72 -2.80
CA ILE A 217 10.69 -0.44 -2.41
C ILE A 217 11.57 0.11 -3.53
N THR A 218 11.80 1.42 -3.51
CA THR A 218 12.81 2.08 -4.34
C THR A 218 13.57 3.12 -3.53
N LEU A 219 14.87 3.29 -3.82
CA LEU A 219 15.81 4.13 -3.08
C LEU A 219 16.62 5.00 -4.03
N SER A 220 16.61 6.32 -3.82
CA SER A 220 17.48 7.25 -4.53
C SER A 220 18.95 7.06 -4.16
N ASP A 221 19.87 7.58 -4.99
CA ASP A 221 21.29 7.61 -4.66
C ASP A 221 21.59 8.30 -3.32
N LYS A 222 20.79 9.30 -2.93
CA LYS A 222 20.94 10.01 -1.66
C LYS A 222 20.55 9.12 -0.48
N ALA A 223 19.46 8.34 -0.62
CA ALA A 223 19.05 7.34 0.36
C ALA A 223 20.10 6.23 0.46
N VAL A 224 20.54 5.69 -0.67
CA VAL A 224 21.60 4.65 -0.74
C VAL A 224 22.90 5.12 -0.08
N LYS A 225 23.36 6.34 -0.36
CA LYS A 225 24.56 6.91 0.30
C LYS A 225 24.39 7.00 1.82
N THR A 226 23.17 7.29 2.29
CA THR A 226 22.87 7.35 3.73
C THR A 226 22.95 5.96 4.36
N ILE A 227 22.37 4.95 3.71
CA ILE A 227 22.38 3.56 4.15
C ILE A 227 23.81 2.98 4.13
N CYS A 228 24.56 3.21 3.04
CA CYS A 228 25.92 2.71 2.89
C CYS A 228 26.92 3.22 3.95
N LYS A 229 26.68 4.39 4.56
CA LYS A 229 27.47 4.83 5.73
C LYS A 229 27.35 3.87 6.92
N ARG A 230 26.25 3.12 6.99
CA ARG A 230 25.93 2.18 8.07
C ARG A 230 26.13 0.72 7.66
N ARG A 231 26.71 0.50 6.45
CA ARG A 231 26.87 -0.83 5.84
C ARG A 231 27.66 -1.76 6.76
N HIS A 232 27.15 -2.96 6.91
CA HIS A 232 27.76 -4.06 7.59
C HIS A 232 27.52 -5.34 6.79
N ILE A 233 28.50 -6.25 6.80
CA ILE A 233 28.31 -7.59 6.25
C ILE A 233 28.51 -8.59 7.39
N GLU A 234 27.64 -9.57 7.47
CA GLU A 234 27.62 -10.59 8.51
C GLU A 234 28.93 -11.37 8.56
N ALA A 235 29.44 -11.66 9.77
CA ALA A 235 30.76 -12.24 9.98
C ALA A 235 30.98 -13.58 9.25
N GLY A 236 29.91 -14.37 9.07
CA GLY A 236 29.97 -15.70 8.42
C GLY A 236 30.09 -15.65 6.90
N ILE A 237 29.82 -14.50 6.26
CA ILE A 237 29.81 -14.36 4.79
C ILE A 237 30.73 -13.25 4.28
N ARG A 238 31.23 -12.36 5.14
CA ARG A 238 32.16 -11.30 4.73
C ARG A 238 33.52 -11.86 4.40
N ASN A 239 34.19 -11.29 3.40
CA ASN A 239 35.57 -11.58 3.11
C ASN A 239 36.53 -10.84 4.08
N GLU A 240 37.80 -11.25 4.12
CA GLU A 240 38.84 -10.69 5.00
C GLU A 240 39.19 -9.22 4.71
N HIS A 241 38.81 -8.70 3.54
CA HIS A 241 39.04 -7.30 3.14
C HIS A 241 37.89 -6.37 3.44
N HIS A 242 36.76 -6.91 3.93
CA HIS A 242 35.56 -6.10 4.23
C HIS A 242 35.84 -5.11 5.37
N LYS A 243 35.35 -3.87 5.17
CA LYS A 243 35.34 -2.83 6.20
C LYS A 243 33.91 -2.35 6.40
N ASP A 244 33.49 -2.30 7.67
CA ASP A 244 32.20 -1.73 8.03
C ASP A 244 32.13 -0.23 7.67
N GLY A 245 30.93 0.28 7.47
CA GLY A 245 30.68 1.71 7.30
C GLY A 245 31.05 2.52 8.55
N SER A 246 31.09 3.84 8.41
CA SER A 246 31.46 4.75 9.51
C SER A 246 30.30 5.12 10.43
N GLY A 247 29.06 4.82 10.05
CA GLY A 247 27.85 5.11 10.83
C GLY A 247 27.50 4.03 11.83
N LEU A 248 26.47 4.29 12.65
CA LEU A 248 25.93 3.27 13.54
C LEU A 248 25.32 2.14 12.72
N ARG A 249 25.66 0.91 13.08
CA ARG A 249 25.10 -0.29 12.47
C ARG A 249 23.56 -0.25 12.53
N ILE A 250 22.91 -0.65 11.44
CA ILE A 250 21.45 -0.76 11.37
C ILE A 250 20.98 -1.77 12.43
N ALA A 251 20.01 -1.37 13.27
CA ALA A 251 19.56 -2.13 14.42
C ALA A 251 18.56 -3.26 14.07
N SER A 252 18.66 -3.79 12.87
CA SER A 252 17.93 -4.97 12.41
C SER A 252 18.88 -5.81 11.55
N ASN A 253 18.89 -7.13 11.75
CA ASN A 253 19.58 -8.03 10.82
C ASN A 253 18.72 -8.24 9.57
N TYR A 254 17.42 -8.53 9.76
CA TYR A 254 16.53 -8.91 8.66
C TYR A 254 16.14 -7.72 7.76
N PHE A 255 15.99 -6.52 8.32
CA PHE A 255 15.62 -5.30 7.58
C PHE A 255 16.79 -4.35 7.34
N ASP A 256 18.03 -4.85 7.38
CA ASP A 256 19.20 -4.08 7.00
C ASP A 256 19.26 -3.93 5.47
N LEU A 257 18.84 -2.75 4.97
CA LEU A 257 18.86 -2.50 3.52
C LEU A 257 20.26 -2.52 2.90
N GLY A 258 21.30 -2.30 3.69
CA GLY A 258 22.68 -2.48 3.22
C GLY A 258 22.95 -3.94 2.84
N MET A 259 22.58 -4.88 3.72
CA MET A 259 22.72 -6.32 3.48
C MET A 259 21.72 -6.81 2.40
N ILE A 260 20.50 -6.29 2.39
CA ILE A 260 19.49 -6.65 1.38
C ILE A 260 19.92 -6.18 -0.01
N MET A 261 20.53 -4.99 -0.15
CA MET A 261 21.09 -4.54 -1.42
C MET A 261 22.24 -5.46 -1.89
N ASP A 262 23.08 -5.94 -0.99
CA ASP A 262 24.14 -6.92 -1.32
C ASP A 262 23.53 -8.26 -1.81
N TYR A 263 22.41 -8.68 -1.23
CA TYR A 263 21.68 -9.87 -1.65
C TYR A 263 21.01 -9.70 -3.02
N TRP A 264 20.44 -8.53 -3.30
CA TRP A 264 19.81 -8.20 -4.60
C TRP A 264 20.85 -7.71 -5.65
N GLY A 265 22.08 -7.43 -5.24
CA GLY A 265 23.17 -6.99 -6.09
C GLY A 265 23.79 -8.10 -6.96
N GLU A 266 24.80 -7.76 -7.75
CA GLU A 266 25.45 -8.70 -8.68
C GLU A 266 26.10 -9.88 -7.96
N GLU A 267 26.70 -9.64 -6.78
CA GLU A 267 27.40 -10.66 -6.01
C GLU A 267 26.47 -11.67 -5.34
N ARG A 268 25.19 -11.36 -5.21
CA ARG A 268 24.17 -12.21 -4.57
C ARG A 268 24.61 -12.75 -3.21
N LEU A 269 25.16 -11.87 -2.36
CA LEU A 269 25.57 -12.29 -1.02
C LEU A 269 24.37 -12.85 -0.26
N ASN A 270 24.58 -13.99 0.40
CA ASN A 270 23.50 -14.64 1.14
C ASN A 270 22.99 -13.74 2.26
N HIS A 271 21.67 -13.56 2.33
CA HIS A 271 20.99 -12.89 3.42
C HIS A 271 19.92 -13.80 4.04
N HIS A 272 19.03 -14.34 3.23
CA HIS A 272 17.95 -15.22 3.64
C HIS A 272 17.55 -16.14 2.49
N THR A 273 16.69 -17.12 2.77
CA THR A 273 16.04 -17.89 1.70
C THR A 273 14.87 -17.09 1.15
N GLU A 274 14.96 -16.75 -0.13
CA GLU A 274 13.95 -15.95 -0.83
C GLU A 274 12.55 -16.57 -0.69
N ALA A 275 11.55 -15.71 -0.43
CA ALA A 275 10.15 -16.09 -0.44
C ALA A 275 9.64 -16.29 -1.88
N THR A 276 10.19 -17.30 -2.58
CA THR A 276 10.11 -17.50 -4.02
C THR A 276 8.70 -17.38 -4.60
N THR A 277 7.70 -17.97 -3.93
CA THR A 277 6.29 -17.88 -4.35
C THR A 277 5.80 -16.43 -4.35
N MET A 278 6.22 -15.63 -3.36
CA MET A 278 5.86 -14.22 -3.26
C MET A 278 6.61 -13.39 -4.30
N LEU A 279 7.87 -13.70 -4.57
CA LEU A 279 8.64 -13.10 -5.66
C LEU A 279 7.95 -13.31 -7.02
N TYR A 280 7.50 -14.55 -7.30
CA TYR A 280 6.74 -14.84 -8.54
C TYR A 280 5.44 -14.03 -8.60
N GLY A 281 4.72 -13.95 -7.49
CA GLY A 281 3.50 -13.14 -7.39
C GLY A 281 3.78 -11.65 -7.61
N ALA A 282 4.81 -11.10 -6.96
CA ALA A 282 5.20 -9.71 -7.10
C ALA A 282 5.63 -9.36 -8.54
N ARG A 283 6.45 -10.24 -9.15
CA ARG A 283 6.85 -10.08 -10.56
C ARG A 283 5.63 -10.04 -11.48
N GLU A 284 4.68 -10.94 -11.29
CA GLU A 284 3.48 -11.01 -12.11
C GLU A 284 2.57 -9.78 -11.88
N CYS A 285 2.44 -9.27 -10.66
CA CYS A 285 1.73 -8.02 -10.36
C CYS A 285 2.29 -6.86 -11.21
N ALA A 286 3.61 -6.68 -11.20
CA ALA A 286 4.25 -5.63 -11.98
C ALA A 286 4.07 -5.85 -13.49
N ARG A 287 4.23 -7.10 -13.98
CA ARG A 287 4.05 -7.44 -15.39
C ARG A 287 2.64 -7.10 -15.88
N ILE A 288 1.61 -7.47 -15.12
CA ILE A 288 0.21 -7.21 -15.47
C ILE A 288 -0.07 -5.71 -15.52
N LEU A 289 0.40 -4.96 -14.52
CA LEU A 289 0.21 -3.52 -14.45
C LEU A 289 0.88 -2.81 -15.64
N LEU A 290 2.09 -3.25 -16.02
CA LEU A 290 2.81 -2.67 -17.15
C LEU A 290 2.23 -3.10 -18.50
N GLU A 291 1.67 -4.30 -18.61
CA GLU A 291 0.94 -4.76 -19.81
C GLU A 291 -0.31 -3.90 -20.06
N GLU A 292 -1.03 -3.53 -19.00
CA GLU A 292 -2.14 -2.57 -19.06
C GLU A 292 -1.65 -1.13 -19.34
N GLY A 293 -0.49 -0.78 -18.81
CA GLY A 293 0.04 0.57 -18.71
C GLY A 293 -0.37 1.25 -17.39
N VAL A 294 0.61 1.81 -16.66
CA VAL A 294 0.36 2.42 -15.34
C VAL A 294 -0.70 3.53 -15.42
N ASP A 295 -0.62 4.39 -16.44
CA ASP A 295 -1.56 5.50 -16.61
C ASP A 295 -2.97 5.01 -16.97
N ASN A 296 -3.08 3.93 -17.76
CA ASN A 296 -4.36 3.29 -18.06
C ASN A 296 -4.97 2.64 -16.80
N ALA A 297 -4.15 2.04 -15.96
CA ALA A 297 -4.61 1.49 -14.68
C ALA A 297 -5.11 2.59 -13.73
N ILE A 298 -4.43 3.73 -13.65
CA ILE A 298 -4.86 4.91 -12.88
C ILE A 298 -6.21 5.40 -13.41
N GLU A 299 -6.35 5.53 -14.73
CA GLU A 299 -7.60 5.95 -15.35
C GLU A 299 -8.74 4.97 -15.10
N ARG A 300 -8.48 3.67 -15.20
CA ARG A 300 -9.45 2.63 -14.82
C ARG A 300 -9.91 2.79 -13.37
N HIS A 301 -8.99 3.03 -12.43
CA HIS A 301 -9.37 3.30 -11.04
C HIS A 301 -10.18 4.57 -10.90
N ARG A 302 -9.83 5.65 -11.62
CA ARG A 302 -10.58 6.91 -11.62
C ARG A 302 -12.04 6.69 -12.06
N ILE A 303 -12.25 6.00 -13.17
CA ILE A 303 -13.58 5.76 -13.74
C ILE A 303 -14.43 4.91 -12.79
N HIS A 304 -13.91 3.75 -12.33
CA HIS A 304 -14.65 2.87 -11.45
C HIS A 304 -14.85 3.47 -10.05
N GLY A 305 -13.88 4.25 -9.56
CA GLY A 305 -14.01 5.01 -8.32
C GLY A 305 -15.05 6.10 -8.41
N ARG A 306 -15.11 6.84 -9.53
CA ARG A 306 -16.16 7.84 -9.81
C ARG A 306 -17.54 7.17 -9.86
N ALA A 307 -17.69 6.08 -10.61
CA ALA A 307 -18.96 5.35 -10.69
C ALA A 307 -19.45 4.86 -9.32
N MET A 308 -18.55 4.33 -8.49
CA MET A 308 -18.87 3.94 -7.11
C MET A 308 -19.27 5.15 -6.25
N THR A 309 -18.49 6.22 -6.30
CA THR A 309 -18.70 7.42 -5.47
C THR A 309 -20.04 8.10 -5.80
N GLU A 310 -20.31 8.33 -7.09
CA GLU A 310 -21.55 8.96 -7.52
C GLU A 310 -22.76 8.03 -7.36
N GLY A 311 -22.58 6.72 -7.54
CA GLY A 311 -23.60 5.72 -7.23
C GLY A 311 -24.00 5.73 -5.75
N LEU A 312 -23.04 5.77 -4.84
CA LEU A 312 -23.31 5.87 -3.39
C LEU A 312 -23.99 7.20 -3.03
N ALA A 313 -23.58 8.32 -3.64
CA ALA A 313 -24.23 9.61 -3.44
C ALA A 313 -25.69 9.61 -3.92
N ALA A 314 -25.97 8.97 -5.06
CA ALA A 314 -27.34 8.82 -5.60
C ALA A 314 -28.25 7.96 -4.70
N MET A 315 -27.66 7.11 -3.85
CA MET A 315 -28.37 6.36 -2.80
C MET A 315 -28.63 7.19 -1.52
N ASN A 316 -28.53 8.51 -1.58
CA ASN A 316 -28.66 9.43 -0.44
C ASN A 316 -27.59 9.20 0.65
N MET A 317 -26.42 8.70 0.28
CA MET A 317 -25.30 8.52 1.21
C MET A 317 -24.38 9.74 1.21
N LYS A 318 -24.12 10.28 2.38
CA LYS A 318 -23.22 11.41 2.54
C LYS A 318 -21.76 10.94 2.41
N LEU A 319 -21.03 11.53 1.45
CA LEU A 319 -19.61 11.28 1.25
C LEU A 319 -18.78 11.89 2.41
N PHE A 320 -17.70 11.20 2.79
CA PHE A 320 -16.80 11.63 3.85
C PHE A 320 -15.61 12.42 3.27
N GLY A 321 -15.18 13.47 3.97
CA GLY A 321 -13.95 14.23 3.73
C GLY A 321 -13.99 15.17 2.52
N ASP A 322 -12.88 15.87 2.28
CA ASP A 322 -12.73 16.79 1.15
C ASP A 322 -12.71 16.03 -0.18
N GLN A 323 -13.69 16.30 -1.03
CA GLN A 323 -13.86 15.59 -2.30
C GLN A 323 -12.82 15.98 -3.36
N SER A 324 -12.10 17.09 -3.19
CA SER A 324 -11.03 17.51 -4.10
C SER A 324 -9.72 16.75 -3.91
N HIS A 325 -9.54 16.08 -2.77
CA HIS A 325 -8.34 15.32 -2.42
C HIS A 325 -8.64 13.85 -2.11
N LYS A 326 -9.55 13.25 -2.88
CA LYS A 326 -9.91 11.84 -2.72
C LYS A 326 -9.00 10.90 -3.49
N MET A 327 -8.77 9.72 -2.89
CA MET A 327 -8.21 8.59 -3.63
C MET A 327 -9.20 8.12 -4.70
N HIS A 328 -8.71 7.76 -5.88
CA HIS A 328 -9.55 7.19 -6.95
C HIS A 328 -10.11 5.81 -6.59
N ASN A 329 -9.42 5.07 -5.77
CA ASN A 329 -9.57 3.63 -5.55
C ASN A 329 -10.30 3.26 -4.26
N VAL A 330 -10.75 4.24 -3.47
CA VAL A 330 -11.55 4.00 -2.26
C VAL A 330 -12.37 5.23 -1.89
N VAL A 331 -13.64 5.02 -1.56
CA VAL A 331 -14.55 6.06 -1.09
C VAL A 331 -14.98 5.81 0.35
N GLY A 332 -14.97 6.86 1.15
CA GLY A 332 -15.56 6.88 2.49
C GLY A 332 -16.98 7.45 2.44
N VAL A 333 -17.93 6.77 3.07
CA VAL A 333 -19.31 7.25 3.20
C VAL A 333 -19.77 7.15 4.64
N TYR A 334 -20.51 8.17 5.11
CA TYR A 334 -21.12 8.08 6.43
C TYR A 334 -22.17 6.98 6.47
N ILE A 335 -22.21 6.27 7.59
CA ILE A 335 -23.31 5.34 7.88
C ILE A 335 -24.56 6.19 8.10
N PRO A 336 -25.68 5.94 7.35
CA PRO A 336 -26.89 6.74 7.52
C PRO A 336 -27.47 6.62 8.92
N ASP A 337 -28.10 7.70 9.41
CA ASP A 337 -28.73 7.71 10.71
C ASP A 337 -29.79 6.60 10.83
N GLY A 338 -29.78 5.92 11.97
CA GLY A 338 -30.71 4.81 12.24
C GLY A 338 -30.32 3.47 11.59
N VAL A 339 -29.26 3.43 10.77
CA VAL A 339 -28.75 2.20 10.15
C VAL A 339 -27.73 1.53 11.06
N ALA A 340 -27.89 0.22 11.30
CA ALA A 340 -26.94 -0.57 12.06
C ALA A 340 -25.75 -0.98 11.20
N GLY A 341 -24.67 -0.20 11.22
CA GLY A 341 -23.54 -0.31 10.29
C GLY A 341 -22.88 -1.69 10.22
N GLU A 342 -22.69 -2.37 11.36
CA GLU A 342 -22.10 -3.72 11.40
C GLU A 342 -23.10 -4.78 10.89
N ALA A 343 -24.41 -4.61 11.12
CA ALA A 343 -25.43 -5.50 10.56
C ALA A 343 -25.46 -5.42 9.02
N VAL A 344 -25.30 -4.21 8.45
CA VAL A 344 -25.17 -4.03 6.99
C VAL A 344 -23.95 -4.78 6.47
N ARG A 345 -22.78 -4.60 7.07
CA ARG A 345 -21.55 -5.34 6.68
C ARG A 345 -21.71 -6.84 6.78
N GLY A 346 -22.35 -7.31 7.87
CA GLY A 346 -22.67 -8.73 8.05
C GLY A 346 -23.58 -9.26 6.94
N SER A 347 -24.64 -8.54 6.59
CA SER A 347 -25.55 -8.93 5.50
C SER A 347 -24.87 -8.89 4.13
N MET A 348 -24.06 -7.85 3.84
CA MET A 348 -23.26 -7.78 2.62
C MET A 348 -22.38 -9.03 2.46
N LEU A 349 -21.69 -9.42 3.53
CA LEU A 349 -20.81 -10.59 3.52
C LEU A 349 -21.56 -11.92 3.44
N ASN A 350 -22.61 -12.09 4.23
CA ASN A 350 -23.30 -13.39 4.38
C ASN A 350 -24.30 -13.67 3.25
N ASP A 351 -25.05 -12.64 2.82
CA ASP A 351 -26.10 -12.80 1.80
C ASP A 351 -25.55 -12.66 0.37
N PHE A 352 -24.51 -11.83 0.18
CA PHE A 352 -23.99 -11.48 -1.15
C PHE A 352 -22.52 -11.86 -1.36
N GLY A 353 -21.80 -12.31 -0.34
CA GLY A 353 -20.36 -12.62 -0.44
C GLY A 353 -19.48 -11.39 -0.66
N ILE A 354 -19.96 -10.18 -0.38
CA ILE A 354 -19.26 -8.92 -0.61
C ILE A 354 -18.76 -8.35 0.72
N GLU A 355 -17.48 -8.08 0.80
CA GLU A 355 -16.87 -7.46 1.98
C GLU A 355 -16.62 -5.97 1.75
N ILE A 356 -17.21 -5.09 2.59
CA ILE A 356 -16.89 -3.67 2.67
C ILE A 356 -16.22 -3.35 4.01
N GLY A 357 -15.39 -2.28 4.06
CA GLY A 357 -14.61 -1.94 5.25
C GLY A 357 -15.32 -0.98 6.20
N THR A 358 -15.02 -1.09 7.50
CA THR A 358 -15.21 0.00 8.46
C THR A 358 -13.94 0.84 8.55
N SER A 359 -13.96 1.96 9.30
CA SER A 359 -12.77 2.75 9.55
C SER A 359 -12.23 2.56 10.97
N PHE A 360 -11.23 3.35 11.36
CA PHE A 360 -10.49 3.26 12.62
C PHE A 360 -10.62 4.56 13.42
N GLY A 361 -10.13 4.54 14.67
CA GLY A 361 -10.00 5.71 15.51
C GLY A 361 -11.29 6.54 15.58
N PRO A 362 -11.23 7.86 15.32
CA PRO A 362 -12.40 8.73 15.41
C PRO A 362 -13.51 8.44 14.40
N LEU A 363 -13.21 7.67 13.36
CA LEU A 363 -14.17 7.28 12.31
C LEU A 363 -14.73 5.86 12.49
N HIS A 364 -14.28 5.15 13.53
CA HIS A 364 -14.81 3.81 13.82
C HIS A 364 -16.33 3.86 14.06
N GLY A 365 -17.08 3.01 13.36
CA GLY A 365 -18.53 2.95 13.45
C GLY A 365 -19.28 4.16 12.86
N LYS A 366 -18.58 5.12 12.24
CA LYS A 366 -19.20 6.32 11.63
C LYS A 366 -19.23 6.29 10.11
N ILE A 367 -18.25 5.64 9.50
CA ILE A 367 -18.15 5.51 8.03
C ILE A 367 -17.90 4.07 7.60
N TRP A 368 -18.40 3.75 6.41
CA TRP A 368 -17.88 2.63 5.63
C TRP A 368 -16.84 3.11 4.63
N ARG A 369 -15.97 2.19 4.24
CA ARG A 369 -15.02 2.39 3.15
C ARG A 369 -15.29 1.34 2.08
N VAL A 370 -15.62 1.80 0.89
CA VAL A 370 -15.88 0.96 -0.27
C VAL A 370 -14.73 1.16 -1.26
N GLY A 371 -14.03 0.08 -1.58
CA GLY A 371 -12.85 0.11 -2.42
C GLY A 371 -13.11 -0.45 -3.81
N THR A 372 -12.59 0.26 -4.81
CA THR A 372 -12.51 -0.17 -6.22
C THR A 372 -11.04 -0.30 -6.59
N MET A 373 -10.34 -1.22 -5.91
CA MET A 373 -8.88 -1.34 -5.98
C MET A 373 -8.44 -2.52 -6.82
N GLY A 374 -7.38 -2.32 -7.59
CA GLY A 374 -6.69 -3.39 -8.29
C GLY A 374 -7.63 -4.18 -9.20
N TYR A 375 -7.69 -5.50 -9.00
CA TYR A 375 -8.56 -6.37 -9.78
C TYR A 375 -10.06 -6.08 -9.58
N ASN A 376 -10.46 -5.40 -8.50
CA ASN A 376 -11.86 -5.04 -8.24
C ASN A 376 -12.28 -3.69 -8.85
N ALA A 377 -11.37 -2.95 -9.48
CA ALA A 377 -11.72 -1.80 -10.30
C ALA A 377 -12.31 -2.26 -11.64
N ARG A 378 -13.57 -2.78 -11.59
CA ARG A 378 -14.30 -3.37 -12.72
C ARG A 378 -15.78 -3.01 -12.63
N LYS A 379 -16.41 -2.86 -13.78
CA LYS A 379 -17.84 -2.52 -13.91
C LYS A 379 -18.76 -3.48 -13.15
N ASP A 380 -18.55 -4.80 -13.34
CA ASP A 380 -19.33 -5.82 -12.66
C ASP A 380 -19.23 -5.75 -11.13
N ALA A 381 -18.01 -5.55 -10.59
CA ALA A 381 -17.79 -5.45 -9.16
C ALA A 381 -18.46 -4.21 -8.54
N VAL A 382 -18.40 -3.08 -9.24
CA VAL A 382 -19.07 -1.83 -8.83
C VAL A 382 -20.60 -2.03 -8.80
N LEU A 383 -21.18 -2.52 -9.91
CA LEU A 383 -22.64 -2.70 -10.01
C LEU A 383 -23.16 -3.72 -9.00
N GLN A 384 -22.49 -4.87 -8.84
CA GLN A 384 -22.86 -5.86 -7.83
C GLN A 384 -22.85 -5.29 -6.41
N THR A 385 -21.84 -4.47 -6.09
CA THR A 385 -21.73 -3.84 -4.77
C THR A 385 -22.85 -2.85 -4.51
N LEU A 386 -23.18 -2.00 -5.49
CA LEU A 386 -24.26 -1.03 -5.36
C LEU A 386 -25.63 -1.73 -5.22
N VAL A 387 -25.92 -2.76 -6.04
CA VAL A 387 -27.15 -3.57 -5.93
C VAL A 387 -27.29 -4.21 -4.55
N ALA A 388 -26.22 -4.86 -4.09
CA ALA A 388 -26.23 -5.55 -2.79
C ALA A 388 -26.43 -4.55 -1.64
N LEU A 389 -25.68 -3.43 -1.66
CA LEU A 389 -25.78 -2.42 -0.62
C LEU A 389 -27.18 -1.76 -0.60
N GLU A 390 -27.76 -1.45 -1.76
CA GLU A 390 -29.13 -0.96 -1.85
C GLU A 390 -30.12 -1.95 -1.22
N ALA A 391 -30.04 -3.22 -1.60
CA ALA A 391 -30.92 -4.26 -1.08
C ALA A 391 -30.85 -4.37 0.45
N VAL A 392 -29.65 -4.29 1.03
CA VAL A 392 -29.43 -4.37 2.49
C VAL A 392 -29.93 -3.10 3.19
N LEU A 393 -29.63 -1.92 2.67
CA LEU A 393 -30.03 -0.63 3.25
C LEU A 393 -31.55 -0.46 3.25
N ARG A 394 -32.24 -0.86 2.18
CA ARG A 394 -33.69 -0.84 2.11
C ARG A 394 -34.35 -1.75 3.14
N ARG A 395 -33.79 -2.93 3.43
CA ARG A 395 -34.26 -3.80 4.52
C ARG A 395 -34.11 -3.13 5.89
N GLN A 396 -33.20 -2.19 6.06
CA GLN A 396 -33.03 -1.41 7.29
C GLN A 396 -33.80 -0.08 7.29
N GLY A 397 -34.65 0.15 6.29
CA GLY A 397 -35.50 1.33 6.24
C GLY A 397 -34.83 2.61 5.74
N HIS A 398 -33.63 2.53 5.19
CA HIS A 398 -32.99 3.70 4.58
C HIS A 398 -33.73 4.13 3.32
N GLY A 399 -34.17 5.40 3.29
CA GLY A 399 -34.95 5.96 2.19
C GLY A 399 -34.06 6.33 1.00
N MET A 400 -34.33 5.69 -0.14
CA MET A 400 -33.67 6.00 -1.41
C MET A 400 -34.58 5.68 -2.59
N THR A 401 -34.33 6.28 -3.74
CA THR A 401 -34.98 5.88 -5.00
C THR A 401 -34.42 4.52 -5.43
N ALA A 402 -35.31 3.62 -5.86
CA ALA A 402 -34.90 2.31 -6.33
C ALA A 402 -33.97 2.42 -7.54
N ASN A 403 -32.90 1.63 -7.54
CA ASN A 403 -31.85 1.55 -8.56
C ASN A 403 -31.03 2.83 -8.75
N ALA A 404 -31.26 3.91 -7.98
CA ALA A 404 -30.60 5.19 -8.20
C ALA A 404 -29.05 5.08 -8.24
N GLY A 405 -28.46 4.22 -7.38
CA GLY A 405 -27.02 4.00 -7.37
C GLY A 405 -26.51 3.32 -8.62
N VAL A 406 -27.22 2.30 -9.09
CA VAL A 406 -26.86 1.55 -10.30
C VAL A 406 -27.06 2.38 -11.55
N ASP A 407 -28.22 3.07 -11.65
CA ASP A 407 -28.51 3.93 -12.80
C ASP A 407 -27.46 5.02 -12.93
N ARG A 408 -27.09 5.70 -11.82
CA ARG A 408 -26.04 6.70 -11.85
C ARG A 408 -24.67 6.13 -12.24
N ALA A 409 -24.30 4.95 -11.74
CA ALA A 409 -23.06 4.31 -12.15
C ALA A 409 -23.03 3.95 -13.64
N LEU A 410 -24.17 3.52 -14.20
CA LEU A 410 -24.31 3.25 -15.64
C LEU A 410 -24.22 4.53 -16.48
N ASP A 411 -24.79 5.65 -16.01
CA ASP A 411 -24.62 6.96 -16.65
C ASP A 411 -23.12 7.35 -16.71
N ILE A 412 -22.38 7.19 -15.59
CA ILE A 412 -20.95 7.45 -15.56
C ILE A 412 -20.19 6.58 -16.59
N TYR A 413 -20.50 5.28 -16.65
CA TYR A 413 -19.86 4.42 -17.65
C TYR A 413 -20.19 4.84 -19.08
N SER A 414 -21.41 5.29 -19.33
CA SER A 414 -21.80 5.83 -20.65
C SER A 414 -21.06 7.13 -20.97
N GLU A 415 -20.94 8.05 -20.00
CA GLU A 415 -20.17 9.30 -20.13
C GLU A 415 -18.70 9.03 -20.47
N GLU A 416 -18.10 7.96 -19.90
CA GLU A 416 -16.69 7.54 -20.09
C GLU A 416 -16.51 6.60 -21.30
N GLY A 417 -17.57 6.26 -22.04
CA GLY A 417 -17.51 5.41 -23.23
C GLY A 417 -17.32 3.91 -22.97
N LEU A 418 -17.76 3.41 -21.79
CA LEU A 418 -17.64 2.01 -21.33
C LEU A 418 -18.98 1.26 -21.27
#